data_1acd1ed52d14513e592873656cb248a1
#
_entry.id   1acd1ed52d14513e592873656cb248a1
#
_cell.length_a   1.000
_cell.length_b   1.000
_cell.length_c   1.000
_cell.angle_alpha   90.00
_cell.angle_beta   90.00
_cell.angle_gamma   90.00
#
_symmetry.space_group_name_H-M   'P 1'
#
loop_
_entity.id
_entity.type
_entity.pdbx_description
1 polymer ?
#
loop_
_entity_poly.entity_id
_entity_poly.type
_entity_poly.pdbx_seq_one_letter_code
_entity_poly.pdbx_strand_id
1 'polypeptide(L)'
;MTERMKILIGVLAFVLGFSIDANGQNKVVADSASHSPLSYASVFNRNGKLIGQSERHGEIPWIAPSEYPITIRYMGYKERIVNENDIDTIFLQENVTELPEVIVESRNRKVLHMLAYVREYSTLTSFTDTIFMFREKTVDFMMPPEGRSSFKGWRKPRVLASKSYFQFTDTEGTDSVSDVCDYHFSWSDWVGILPSIDIPAKLFEKDIAADTIYGKYSPTEIWLKSNDRLKVDVDVLADTMSRKWVPALSSFFHHDLDFDMFKLHFNYNDAGNKTILPVDLLGYSFIIESTGRRHDMYMFNNNSPSYFVRTYAEVYIFDKSYIKISEAKKWERRQMSAKDIDPYLADVPELSADILTLIDRVNHIDKDAVRLNVQPDHRLGSFREKRSLGQSIWRRLKNMIGL
;
A
#
# COMPACT_ATOMS: atom_id res chain seq x y z
N MET A 1 7.46 -33.89 56.62
CA MET A 1 7.09 -32.97 55.55
C MET A 1 5.90 -32.15 56.03
N THR A 2 6.13 -30.88 56.35
CA THR A 2 5.13 -30.01 56.98
C THR A 2 3.93 -29.72 56.05
N GLU A 3 2.74 -29.54 56.55
CA GLU A 3 1.52 -29.24 55.76
C GLU A 3 1.73 -28.06 54.81
N ARG A 4 2.49 -27.04 55.21
CA ARG A 4 2.85 -25.90 54.35
C ARG A 4 3.63 -26.30 53.09
N MET A 5 4.47 -27.36 53.18
CA MET A 5 5.25 -27.86 52.07
C MET A 5 4.39 -28.67 51.08
N LYS A 6 3.34 -29.33 51.58
CA LYS A 6 2.34 -30.03 50.74
C LYS A 6 1.49 -29.05 49.95
N ILE A 7 1.09 -27.95 50.59
CA ILE A 7 0.33 -26.86 49.94
C ILE A 7 1.20 -26.17 48.86
N LEU A 8 2.48 -25.91 49.17
CA LEU A 8 3.40 -25.29 48.19
C LEU A 8 3.65 -26.18 46.97
N ILE A 9 3.82 -27.48 47.18
CA ILE A 9 3.98 -28.47 46.09
C ILE A 9 2.69 -28.60 45.29
N GLY A 10 1.51 -28.55 45.94
CA GLY A 10 0.20 -28.57 45.28
C GLY A 10 -0.03 -27.33 44.40
N VAL A 11 0.32 -26.15 44.90
CA VAL A 11 0.24 -24.89 44.14
C VAL A 11 1.24 -24.89 42.97
N LEU A 12 2.46 -25.36 43.17
CA LEU A 12 3.47 -25.47 42.11
C LEU A 12 3.05 -26.49 41.03
N ALA A 13 2.49 -27.63 41.41
CA ALA A 13 1.94 -28.62 40.46
C ALA A 13 0.73 -28.07 39.71
N PHE A 14 -0.12 -27.27 40.38
CA PHE A 14 -1.27 -26.62 39.72
C PHE A 14 -0.81 -25.55 38.72
N VAL A 15 0.19 -24.74 39.06
CA VAL A 15 0.78 -23.74 38.13
C VAL A 15 1.52 -24.40 36.97
N LEU A 16 2.22 -25.51 37.19
CA LEU A 16 2.88 -26.27 36.13
C LEU A 16 1.92 -27.11 35.27
N GLY A 17 0.75 -27.48 35.80
CA GLY A 17 -0.29 -28.20 35.05
C GLY A 17 -1.12 -27.33 34.11
N PHE A 18 -1.02 -25.99 34.22
CA PHE A 18 -1.63 -25.01 33.30
C PHE A 18 -0.60 -24.44 32.30
N SER A 19 0.37 -25.24 31.88
CA SER A 19 0.97 -25.01 30.56
C SER A 19 -0.10 -25.33 29.54
N ILE A 20 -1.04 -24.39 29.33
CA ILE A 20 -1.89 -24.40 28.15
C ILE A 20 -0.86 -24.26 27.02
N ASP A 21 -0.63 -25.33 26.28
CA ASP A 21 -0.07 -25.23 24.96
C ASP A 21 -1.04 -24.35 24.16
N ALA A 22 -0.81 -23.05 24.23
CA ALA A 22 -1.35 -22.10 23.27
C ALA A 22 -0.59 -22.36 21.95
N ASN A 23 -0.77 -23.55 21.38
CA ASN A 23 -0.55 -23.80 19.98
C ASN A 23 -1.65 -23.05 19.23
N GLY A 24 -1.54 -21.73 19.21
CA GLY A 24 -2.15 -20.94 18.17
C GLY A 24 -1.44 -21.37 16.89
N GLN A 25 -2.00 -22.32 16.15
CA GLN A 25 -1.53 -22.67 14.84
C GLN A 25 -1.54 -21.39 14.00
N ASN A 26 -0.38 -20.86 13.69
CA ASN A 26 -0.25 -19.70 12.81
C ASN A 26 -0.71 -20.15 11.43
N LYS A 27 -1.75 -19.51 10.90
CA LYS A 27 -2.18 -19.74 9.53
C LYS A 27 -1.07 -19.32 8.57
N VAL A 28 -0.83 -20.08 7.51
CA VAL A 28 0.21 -19.82 6.52
C VAL A 28 -0.42 -19.51 5.17
N VAL A 29 0.02 -18.44 4.53
CA VAL A 29 -0.38 -18.09 3.16
C VAL A 29 0.62 -18.69 2.19
N ALA A 30 0.12 -19.41 1.19
CA ALA A 30 0.96 -20.06 0.17
C ALA A 30 0.34 -19.95 -1.23
N ASP A 31 1.18 -20.06 -2.24
CA ASP A 31 0.78 -20.19 -3.63
C ASP A 31 0.12 -21.54 -3.88
N SER A 32 -1.01 -21.57 -4.58
CA SER A 32 -1.79 -22.78 -4.81
C SER A 32 -1.12 -23.77 -5.76
N ALA A 33 -0.24 -23.32 -6.64
CA ALA A 33 0.38 -24.16 -7.66
C ALA A 33 1.75 -24.67 -7.19
N SER A 34 2.60 -23.79 -6.64
CA SER A 34 3.96 -24.13 -6.22
C SER A 34 4.05 -24.53 -4.76
N HIS A 35 3.01 -24.28 -3.95
CA HIS A 35 3.01 -24.41 -2.49
C HIS A 35 4.08 -23.56 -1.77
N SER A 36 4.69 -22.62 -2.50
CA SER A 36 5.66 -21.69 -1.92
C SER A 36 4.98 -20.70 -0.99
N PRO A 37 5.56 -20.37 0.18
CA PRO A 37 4.99 -19.38 1.07
C PRO A 37 4.98 -17.99 0.41
N LEU A 38 3.90 -17.24 0.63
CA LEU A 38 3.74 -15.87 0.15
C LEU A 38 4.05 -14.90 1.29
N SER A 39 5.21 -14.26 1.20
CA SER A 39 5.68 -13.27 2.17
C SER A 39 4.94 -11.96 1.98
N TYR A 40 4.64 -11.28 3.09
CA TYR A 40 4.06 -9.94 3.12
C TYR A 40 2.67 -9.81 2.45
N ALA A 41 1.92 -10.91 2.34
CA ALA A 41 0.53 -10.88 1.93
C ALA A 41 -0.30 -10.06 2.95
N SER A 42 -1.08 -9.13 2.46
CA SER A 42 -1.84 -8.19 3.29
C SER A 42 -3.10 -8.83 3.85
N VAL A 43 -3.37 -8.59 5.14
CA VAL A 43 -4.50 -9.14 5.87
C VAL A 43 -5.44 -8.01 6.26
N PHE A 44 -6.65 -8.08 5.77
CA PHE A 44 -7.73 -7.14 6.08
C PHE A 44 -8.76 -7.81 6.97
N ASN A 45 -9.28 -7.07 7.94
CA ASN A 45 -10.37 -7.56 8.77
C ASN A 45 -11.72 -7.48 8.03
N ARG A 46 -12.78 -7.98 8.69
CA ARG A 46 -14.15 -7.93 8.16
C ARG A 46 -14.62 -6.53 7.76
N ASN A 47 -14.01 -5.47 8.31
CA ASN A 47 -14.35 -4.08 8.03
C ASN A 47 -13.45 -3.47 6.93
N GLY A 48 -12.73 -4.28 6.16
CA GLY A 48 -11.85 -3.82 5.10
C GLY A 48 -10.63 -3.03 5.58
N LYS A 49 -10.34 -3.04 6.90
CA LYS A 49 -9.19 -2.36 7.50
C LYS A 49 -7.98 -3.29 7.51
N LEU A 50 -6.83 -2.80 7.06
CA LEU A 50 -5.58 -3.54 7.14
C LEU A 50 -5.19 -3.75 8.61
N ILE A 51 -5.05 -5.02 9.01
CA ILE A 51 -4.71 -5.41 10.39
C ILE A 51 -3.33 -6.07 10.51
N GLY A 52 -2.74 -6.53 9.40
CA GLY A 52 -1.43 -7.14 9.40
C GLY A 52 -1.00 -7.60 8.01
N GLN A 53 0.06 -8.36 7.99
CA GLN A 53 0.59 -9.02 6.80
C GLN A 53 1.19 -10.37 7.19
N SER A 54 1.34 -11.27 6.21
CA SER A 54 2.10 -12.49 6.44
C SER A 54 3.58 -12.18 6.65
N GLU A 55 4.23 -13.00 7.48
CA GLU A 55 5.66 -12.93 7.69
C GLU A 55 6.43 -13.58 6.53
N ARG A 56 7.76 -13.64 6.66
CA ARG A 56 8.66 -14.16 5.63
C ARG A 56 8.32 -15.56 5.12
N HIS A 57 7.83 -16.43 5.99
CA HIS A 57 7.44 -17.80 5.65
C HIS A 57 5.94 -17.97 5.42
N GLY A 58 5.24 -16.87 5.10
CA GLY A 58 3.81 -16.85 4.86
C GLY A 58 2.95 -16.90 6.13
N GLU A 59 3.54 -16.97 7.31
CA GLU A 59 2.83 -17.04 8.58
C GLU A 59 2.05 -15.75 8.85
N ILE A 60 0.77 -15.87 9.18
CA ILE A 60 -0.07 -14.74 9.59
C ILE A 60 0.07 -14.58 11.11
N PRO A 61 0.30 -13.35 11.62
CA PRO A 61 0.29 -13.10 13.06
C PRO A 61 -1.09 -13.44 13.64
N TRP A 62 -1.13 -13.71 14.94
CA TRP A 62 -2.38 -14.02 15.62
C TRP A 62 -3.41 -12.88 15.41
N ILE A 63 -4.64 -13.27 15.06
CA ILE A 63 -5.75 -12.36 14.78
C ILE A 63 -6.90 -12.68 15.74
N ALA A 64 -7.44 -11.64 16.38
CA ALA A 64 -8.55 -11.80 17.30
C ALA A 64 -9.80 -12.37 16.58
N PRO A 65 -10.57 -13.28 17.20
CA PRO A 65 -11.81 -13.85 16.62
C PRO A 65 -12.80 -12.77 16.14
N SER A 66 -12.84 -11.62 16.80
CA SER A 66 -13.71 -10.50 16.43
C SER A 66 -13.37 -9.85 15.09
N GLU A 67 -12.18 -10.07 14.56
CA GLU A 67 -11.71 -9.49 13.29
C GLU A 67 -12.14 -10.33 12.06
N TYR A 68 -12.54 -11.59 12.28
CA TYR A 68 -12.97 -12.49 11.22
C TYR A 68 -14.40 -12.19 10.71
N PRO A 69 -14.70 -12.50 9.41
CA PRO A 69 -13.79 -13.06 8.42
C PRO A 69 -12.70 -12.08 8.02
N ILE A 70 -11.51 -12.61 7.70
CA ILE A 70 -10.41 -11.81 7.17
C ILE A 70 -10.30 -11.99 5.67
N THR A 71 -9.78 -10.97 4.98
CA THR A 71 -9.47 -11.04 3.55
C THR A 71 -7.97 -10.98 3.35
N ILE A 72 -7.43 -11.96 2.65
CA ILE A 72 -6.01 -11.99 2.28
C ILE A 72 -5.86 -11.47 0.86
N ARG A 73 -4.98 -10.48 0.69
CA ARG A 73 -4.62 -9.90 -0.61
C ARG A 73 -3.13 -9.99 -0.86
N TYR A 74 -2.79 -10.38 -2.06
CA TYR A 74 -1.43 -10.38 -2.56
C TYR A 74 -1.44 -10.04 -4.04
N MET A 75 -0.64 -9.06 -4.45
CA MET A 75 -0.65 -8.58 -5.84
C MET A 75 -0.35 -9.70 -6.82
N GLY A 76 -1.17 -9.84 -7.87
CA GLY A 76 -1.08 -10.92 -8.84
C GLY A 76 -1.84 -12.20 -8.45
N TYR A 77 -2.58 -12.19 -7.32
CA TYR A 77 -3.42 -13.29 -6.86
C TYR A 77 -4.87 -12.86 -6.68
N LYS A 78 -5.78 -13.81 -6.78
CA LYS A 78 -7.16 -13.61 -6.37
C LYS A 78 -7.23 -13.48 -4.85
N GLU A 79 -7.96 -12.50 -4.36
CA GLU A 79 -8.19 -12.37 -2.93
C GLU A 79 -8.95 -13.59 -2.37
N ARG A 80 -8.69 -13.90 -1.10
CA ARG A 80 -9.37 -15.00 -0.42
C ARG A 80 -9.93 -14.54 0.92
N ILE A 81 -11.21 -14.79 1.12
CA ILE A 81 -11.88 -14.62 2.40
C ILE A 81 -11.66 -15.89 3.23
N VAL A 82 -11.29 -15.70 4.49
CA VAL A 82 -10.92 -16.76 5.44
C VAL A 82 -11.70 -16.57 6.72
N ASN A 83 -12.37 -17.63 7.18
CA ASN A 83 -13.04 -17.66 8.48
C ASN A 83 -12.09 -18.16 9.58
N GLU A 84 -12.44 -17.92 10.83
CA GLU A 84 -11.63 -18.34 11.98
C GLU A 84 -11.28 -19.83 11.96
N ASN A 85 -12.28 -20.66 11.63
CA ASN A 85 -12.17 -22.13 11.62
C ASN A 85 -11.65 -22.72 10.31
N ASP A 86 -11.24 -21.89 9.35
CA ASP A 86 -10.69 -22.38 8.09
C ASP A 86 -9.28 -22.99 8.29
N ILE A 87 -8.88 -23.81 7.32
CA ILE A 87 -7.65 -24.60 7.29
C ILE A 87 -6.42 -23.74 7.61
N ASP A 88 -5.40 -24.32 8.27
CA ASP A 88 -4.18 -23.66 8.67
C ASP A 88 -3.33 -23.13 7.49
N THR A 89 -3.44 -23.75 6.30
CA THR A 89 -2.78 -23.26 5.08
C THR A 89 -3.78 -22.63 4.12
N ILE A 90 -3.59 -21.35 3.86
CA ILE A 90 -4.43 -20.53 2.99
C ILE A 90 -3.75 -20.46 1.62
N PHE A 91 -4.28 -21.20 0.66
CA PHE A 91 -3.77 -21.17 -0.71
C PHE A 91 -4.39 -20.02 -1.50
N LEU A 92 -3.56 -19.15 -2.06
CA LEU A 92 -3.98 -18.13 -3.02
C LEU A 92 -3.78 -18.65 -4.44
N GLN A 93 -4.73 -18.37 -5.31
CA GLN A 93 -4.67 -18.68 -6.73
C GLN A 93 -4.16 -17.47 -7.51
N GLU A 94 -3.19 -17.68 -8.41
CA GLU A 94 -2.74 -16.60 -9.29
C GLU A 94 -3.91 -16.01 -10.09
N ASN A 95 -3.94 -14.69 -10.17
CA ASN A 95 -4.84 -13.96 -11.06
C ASN A 95 -4.08 -13.68 -12.36
N VAL A 96 -4.34 -14.48 -13.38
CA VAL A 96 -3.73 -14.31 -14.70
C VAL A 96 -4.48 -13.19 -15.43
N THR A 97 -4.09 -11.96 -15.19
CA THR A 97 -4.56 -10.82 -15.98
C THR A 97 -3.66 -10.71 -17.20
N GLU A 98 -4.21 -11.02 -18.38
CA GLU A 98 -3.53 -10.77 -19.65
C GLU A 98 -3.55 -9.27 -19.91
N LEU A 99 -2.39 -8.63 -19.72
CA LEU A 99 -2.23 -7.26 -20.22
C LEU A 99 -2.07 -7.28 -21.74
N PRO A 100 -2.60 -6.27 -22.46
CA PRO A 100 -2.39 -6.16 -23.90
C PRO A 100 -0.92 -6.25 -24.25
N GLU A 101 -0.59 -7.06 -25.23
CA GLU A 101 0.78 -7.18 -25.74
C GLU A 101 1.26 -5.83 -26.23
N VAL A 102 2.36 -5.34 -25.66
CA VAL A 102 2.97 -4.10 -26.12
C VAL A 102 3.70 -4.36 -27.41
N ILE A 103 3.10 -3.97 -28.54
CA ILE A 103 3.73 -4.07 -29.87
C ILE A 103 4.94 -3.14 -29.87
N VAL A 104 6.13 -3.73 -29.74
CA VAL A 104 7.39 -3.00 -29.73
C VAL A 104 7.89 -2.78 -31.15
N GLU A 105 7.38 -1.79 -31.81
CA GLU A 105 8.05 -1.25 -32.99
C GLU A 105 9.26 -0.41 -32.56
N SER A 106 10.47 -0.92 -32.70
CA SER A 106 11.74 -0.19 -32.46
C SER A 106 11.77 0.68 -31.19
N ARG A 107 12.34 0.15 -30.10
CA ARG A 107 12.51 0.83 -28.79
C ARG A 107 13.38 2.09 -28.87
N ASN A 108 14.22 2.22 -29.88
CA ASN A 108 15.18 3.31 -29.96
C ASN A 108 14.49 4.67 -30.11
N ARG A 109 14.76 5.55 -29.13
CA ARG A 109 14.29 6.95 -29.04
C ARG A 109 12.80 7.16 -28.73
N LYS A 110 12.10 6.17 -28.24
CA LYS A 110 10.71 6.32 -27.79
C LYS A 110 10.67 6.40 -26.25
N VAL A 111 9.67 7.11 -25.74
CA VAL A 111 9.35 7.19 -24.31
C VAL A 111 8.34 6.09 -24.00
N LEU A 112 8.59 5.30 -22.97
CA LEU A 112 7.58 4.38 -22.45
C LEU A 112 6.59 5.19 -21.59
N HIS A 113 5.36 5.27 -22.03
CA HIS A 113 4.23 5.83 -21.30
C HIS A 113 3.41 4.70 -20.71
N MET A 114 3.11 4.78 -19.42
CA MET A 114 2.34 3.76 -18.70
C MET A 114 1.22 4.45 -17.94
N LEU A 115 0.03 3.88 -18.01
CA LEU A 115 -1.13 4.29 -17.21
C LEU A 115 -1.37 3.24 -16.14
N ALA A 116 -1.70 3.72 -14.94
CA ALA A 116 -2.01 2.86 -13.82
C ALA A 116 -3.21 3.35 -13.02
N TYR A 117 -3.94 2.39 -12.47
CA TYR A 117 -4.97 2.58 -11.47
C TYR A 117 -4.40 2.28 -10.08
N VAL A 118 -4.68 3.14 -9.13
CA VAL A 118 -4.17 3.04 -7.77
C VAL A 118 -5.33 2.98 -6.79
N ARG A 119 -5.27 2.04 -5.88
CA ARG A 119 -6.07 2.00 -4.65
C ARG A 119 -5.18 2.23 -3.45
N GLU A 120 -5.56 3.13 -2.60
CA GLU A 120 -4.81 3.45 -1.39
C GLU A 120 -5.72 3.44 -0.18
N TYR A 121 -5.30 2.73 0.85
CA TYR A 121 -5.94 2.59 2.14
C TYR A 121 -4.99 3.13 3.19
N SER A 122 -5.33 4.25 3.81
CA SER A 122 -4.48 4.87 4.83
C SER A 122 -5.23 5.09 6.12
N THR A 123 -4.58 4.84 7.23
CA THR A 123 -5.08 5.13 8.56
C THR A 123 -4.13 6.07 9.26
N LEU A 124 -4.62 7.19 9.72
CA LEU A 124 -3.95 8.15 10.57
C LEU A 124 -4.50 7.99 11.98
N THR A 125 -3.68 7.57 12.93
CA THR A 125 -4.11 7.38 14.31
C THR A 125 -3.31 8.28 15.24
N SER A 126 -4.01 9.00 16.13
CA SER A 126 -3.45 9.70 17.27
C SER A 126 -3.90 9.01 18.56
N PHE A 127 -3.54 9.57 19.74
CA PHE A 127 -4.03 9.06 21.03
C PHE A 127 -5.53 9.23 21.22
N THR A 128 -6.14 10.14 20.49
CA THR A 128 -7.55 10.55 20.70
C THR A 128 -8.47 10.15 19.56
N ASP A 129 -7.95 9.87 18.37
CA ASP A 129 -8.81 9.70 17.22
C ASP A 129 -8.13 8.97 16.04
N THR A 130 -8.93 8.56 15.09
CA THR A 130 -8.47 7.86 13.87
C THR A 130 -9.15 8.44 12.66
N ILE A 131 -8.36 8.73 11.61
CA ILE A 131 -8.84 9.10 10.29
C ILE A 131 -8.50 7.94 9.34
N PHE A 132 -9.51 7.33 8.76
CA PHE A 132 -9.35 6.37 7.68
C PHE A 132 -9.58 7.08 6.34
N MET A 133 -8.74 6.75 5.36
CA MET A 133 -8.86 7.22 3.98
C MET A 133 -8.87 6.03 3.04
N PHE A 134 -9.88 5.97 2.18
CA PHE A 134 -9.82 5.22 0.94
C PHE A 134 -9.69 6.19 -0.22
N ARG A 135 -8.78 5.90 -1.16
CA ARG A 135 -8.53 6.74 -2.33
C ARG A 135 -8.33 5.91 -3.58
N GLU A 136 -8.97 6.34 -4.64
CA GLU A 136 -8.74 5.84 -5.99
C GLU A 136 -8.07 6.92 -6.83
N LYS A 137 -7.09 6.52 -7.65
CA LYS A 137 -6.40 7.42 -8.57
C LYS A 137 -6.15 6.75 -9.91
N THR A 138 -6.17 7.55 -10.95
CA THR A 138 -5.50 7.23 -12.21
C THR A 138 -4.21 8.04 -12.29
N VAL A 139 -3.12 7.36 -12.56
CA VAL A 139 -1.78 7.97 -12.63
C VAL A 139 -1.07 7.58 -13.91
N ASP A 140 -0.09 8.38 -14.31
CA ASP A 140 0.83 8.00 -15.38
C ASP A 140 2.30 8.04 -14.95
N PHE A 141 3.09 7.29 -15.70
CA PHE A 141 4.54 7.26 -15.62
C PHE A 141 5.12 7.46 -17.01
N MET A 142 6.26 8.11 -17.10
CA MET A 142 6.98 8.26 -18.36
C MET A 142 8.45 7.94 -18.19
N MET A 143 8.89 6.82 -18.74
CA MET A 143 10.29 6.42 -18.75
C MET A 143 10.97 7.01 -19.97
N PRO A 144 12.04 7.82 -19.81
CA PRO A 144 12.80 8.34 -20.93
C PRO A 144 13.41 7.20 -21.73
N PRO A 145 13.70 7.41 -23.03
CA PRO A 145 14.45 6.45 -23.80
C PRO A 145 15.85 6.23 -23.20
N GLU A 146 16.41 5.06 -23.40
CA GLU A 146 17.77 4.75 -22.96
C GLU A 146 18.80 5.70 -23.62
N GLY A 147 19.84 6.05 -22.87
CA GLY A 147 20.89 6.95 -23.31
C GLY A 147 20.60 8.44 -23.07
N ARG A 148 21.29 9.33 -23.79
CA ARG A 148 21.11 10.78 -23.65
C ARG A 148 19.80 11.23 -24.30
N SER A 149 18.86 11.70 -23.48
CA SER A 149 17.58 12.26 -23.93
C SER A 149 17.37 13.67 -23.38
N SER A 150 16.73 14.52 -24.18
CA SER A 150 16.26 15.85 -23.74
C SER A 150 14.97 15.76 -22.90
N PHE A 151 14.33 14.61 -22.85
CA PHE A 151 13.14 14.34 -22.06
C PHE A 151 13.52 13.56 -20.79
N LYS A 152 13.24 14.12 -19.63
CA LYS A 152 13.60 13.50 -18.34
C LYS A 152 12.60 12.46 -17.89
N GLY A 153 11.33 12.59 -18.28
CA GLY A 153 10.24 11.75 -17.82
C GLY A 153 9.99 11.87 -16.31
N TRP A 154 9.16 10.97 -15.79
CA TRP A 154 8.88 10.83 -14.36
C TRP A 154 8.60 9.38 -14.02
N ARG A 155 9.22 8.92 -12.95
CA ARG A 155 9.07 7.57 -12.40
C ARG A 155 8.16 7.54 -11.18
N LYS A 156 7.91 8.71 -10.57
CA LYS A 156 6.88 8.86 -9.55
C LYS A 156 5.51 8.96 -10.23
N PRO A 157 4.44 8.48 -9.59
CA PRO A 157 3.10 8.65 -10.13
C PRO A 157 2.78 10.12 -10.34
N ARG A 158 2.36 10.49 -11.53
CA ARG A 158 1.71 11.77 -11.78
C ARG A 158 0.21 11.55 -11.76
N VAL A 159 -0.47 12.16 -10.80
CA VAL A 159 -1.92 12.00 -10.62
C VAL A 159 -2.66 12.70 -11.75
N LEU A 160 -3.46 11.94 -12.51
CA LEU A 160 -4.32 12.42 -13.60
C LEU A 160 -5.74 12.67 -13.10
N ALA A 161 -6.27 11.73 -12.31
CA ALA A 161 -7.55 11.83 -11.62
C ALA A 161 -7.45 11.22 -10.24
N SER A 162 -8.23 11.73 -9.28
CA SER A 162 -8.22 11.23 -7.90
C SER A 162 -9.58 11.44 -7.25
N LYS A 163 -10.05 10.44 -6.51
CA LYS A 163 -11.23 10.50 -5.66
C LYS A 163 -10.90 9.93 -4.29
N SER A 164 -11.26 10.63 -3.24
CA SER A 164 -10.93 10.28 -1.87
C SER A 164 -12.17 10.22 -1.00
N TYR A 165 -12.17 9.31 -0.05
CA TYR A 165 -13.25 9.08 0.90
C TYR A 165 -12.63 8.95 2.28
N PHE A 166 -13.08 9.78 3.21
CA PHE A 166 -12.55 9.85 4.55
C PHE A 166 -13.61 9.49 5.58
N GLN A 167 -13.20 8.75 6.58
CA GLN A 167 -13.98 8.48 7.77
C GLN A 167 -13.14 8.89 8.98
N PHE A 168 -13.73 9.71 9.82
CA PHE A 168 -13.16 10.11 11.10
C PHE A 168 -13.93 9.43 12.23
N THR A 169 -13.21 8.78 13.13
CA THR A 169 -13.76 8.18 14.34
C THR A 169 -13.16 8.87 15.55
N ASP A 170 -14.00 9.46 16.39
CA ASP A 170 -13.58 10.12 17.62
C ASP A 170 -13.41 9.13 18.80
N THR A 171 -13.04 9.63 19.97
CA THR A 171 -12.88 8.83 21.18
C THR A 171 -14.16 8.20 21.71
N GLU A 172 -15.31 8.72 21.31
CA GLU A 172 -16.63 8.21 21.69
C GLU A 172 -17.14 7.15 20.70
N GLY A 173 -16.38 6.93 19.61
CA GLY A 173 -16.75 6.00 18.53
C GLY A 173 -17.75 6.59 17.54
N THR A 174 -17.95 7.92 17.56
CA THR A 174 -18.82 8.59 16.59
C THR A 174 -18.09 8.79 15.26
N ASP A 175 -18.74 8.40 14.17
CA ASP A 175 -18.18 8.47 12.83
C ASP A 175 -18.68 9.70 12.07
N SER A 176 -17.75 10.40 11.46
CA SER A 176 -18.02 11.46 10.46
C SER A 176 -17.35 11.10 9.14
N VAL A 177 -17.97 11.42 8.01
CA VAL A 177 -17.43 11.11 6.68
C VAL A 177 -17.29 12.35 5.82
N SER A 178 -16.36 12.33 4.84
CA SER A 178 -16.08 13.47 3.97
C SER A 178 -15.35 13.05 2.69
N ASP A 179 -15.47 13.87 1.65
CA ASP A 179 -14.66 13.80 0.42
C ASP A 179 -13.35 14.61 0.51
N VAL A 180 -13.18 15.38 1.58
CA VAL A 180 -12.01 16.26 1.80
C VAL A 180 -11.52 16.14 3.23
N CYS A 181 -10.20 16.08 3.42
CA CYS A 181 -9.56 16.10 4.72
C CYS A 181 -8.32 17.01 4.71
N ASP A 182 -8.18 17.85 5.75
CA ASP A 182 -7.03 18.76 5.90
C ASP A 182 -5.74 18.00 6.33
N TYR A 183 -5.89 16.82 6.91
CA TYR A 183 -4.81 15.98 7.43
C TYR A 183 -4.53 14.76 6.55
N HIS A 184 -4.93 14.83 5.31
CA HIS A 184 -4.73 13.75 4.39
C HIS A 184 -3.25 13.61 3.99
N PHE A 185 -2.82 12.36 3.90
CA PHE A 185 -1.49 11.95 3.51
C PHE A 185 -1.56 10.80 2.49
N SER A 186 -0.67 10.80 1.49
CA SER A 186 -0.66 9.77 0.45
C SER A 186 0.76 9.34 0.10
N TRP A 187 1.16 8.14 0.55
CA TRP A 187 2.43 7.53 0.15
C TRP A 187 2.45 7.08 -1.31
N SER A 188 1.29 6.77 -1.88
CA SER A 188 1.22 6.33 -3.28
C SER A 188 1.59 7.43 -4.29
N ASP A 189 1.73 8.67 -3.88
CA ASP A 189 2.27 9.74 -4.72
C ASP A 189 3.80 9.72 -4.84
N TRP A 190 4.46 8.87 -4.06
CA TRP A 190 5.91 8.85 -3.92
C TRP A 190 6.57 7.54 -4.31
N VAL A 191 5.90 6.41 -4.06
CA VAL A 191 6.41 5.10 -4.48
C VAL A 191 6.21 4.95 -5.98
N GLY A 192 7.29 4.80 -6.72
CA GLY A 192 7.28 4.84 -8.18
C GLY A 192 7.93 3.63 -8.82
N ILE A 193 8.04 3.69 -10.13
CA ILE A 193 8.60 2.64 -10.97
C ILE A 193 10.13 2.72 -10.99
N LEU A 194 10.78 1.58 -10.94
CA LEU A 194 12.22 1.42 -10.98
C LEU A 194 12.76 1.47 -12.42
N PRO A 195 14.05 1.80 -12.57
CA PRO A 195 14.77 1.51 -13.81
C PRO A 195 14.91 0.00 -14.03
N SER A 196 15.73 -0.38 -15.00
CA SER A 196 16.12 -1.80 -15.17
C SER A 196 16.76 -2.36 -13.90
N ILE A 197 16.46 -3.62 -13.59
CA ILE A 197 16.94 -4.34 -12.41
C ILE A 197 17.48 -5.70 -12.87
N ASP A 198 18.68 -6.05 -12.40
CA ASP A 198 19.26 -7.36 -12.68
C ASP A 198 18.57 -8.45 -11.86
N ILE A 199 18.21 -9.54 -12.53
CA ILE A 199 17.63 -10.71 -11.90
C ILE A 199 18.76 -11.52 -11.25
N PRO A 200 18.57 -12.04 -10.01
CA PRO A 200 19.57 -12.90 -9.36
C PRO A 200 19.98 -14.08 -10.23
N ALA A 201 21.28 -14.31 -10.35
CA ALA A 201 21.85 -15.33 -11.24
C ALA A 201 21.32 -16.74 -10.97
N LYS A 202 21.04 -17.07 -9.72
CA LYS A 202 20.48 -18.36 -9.32
C LYS A 202 19.14 -18.69 -9.99
N LEU A 203 18.29 -17.71 -10.29
CA LEU A 203 16.99 -17.94 -10.91
C LEU A 203 17.11 -18.39 -12.39
N PHE A 204 18.31 -18.41 -12.95
CA PHE A 204 18.59 -18.99 -14.28
C PHE A 204 19.09 -20.43 -14.21
N GLU A 205 19.36 -20.94 -13.00
CA GLU A 205 19.72 -22.33 -12.80
C GLU A 205 18.50 -23.23 -12.94
N LYS A 206 18.72 -24.46 -13.41
CA LYS A 206 17.64 -25.42 -13.63
C LYS A 206 16.98 -25.75 -12.26
N ASP A 207 15.65 -25.81 -12.27
CA ASP A 207 14.82 -26.20 -11.14
C ASP A 207 14.87 -25.23 -9.92
N ILE A 208 15.41 -24.01 -10.08
CA ILE A 208 15.36 -22.96 -9.05
C ILE A 208 14.25 -21.96 -9.36
N ALA A 209 13.24 -21.95 -8.50
CA ALA A 209 12.08 -21.05 -8.59
C ALA A 209 12.13 -19.89 -7.58
N ALA A 210 13.08 -19.87 -6.66
CA ALA A 210 13.18 -18.82 -5.64
C ALA A 210 14.63 -18.50 -5.29
N ASP A 211 14.90 -17.22 -4.99
CA ASP A 211 16.17 -16.78 -4.39
C ASP A 211 15.92 -15.70 -3.34
N THR A 212 16.74 -15.64 -2.33
CA THR A 212 16.66 -14.66 -1.25
C THR A 212 17.97 -13.92 -1.11
N ILE A 213 17.94 -12.60 -1.26
CA ILE A 213 19.07 -11.71 -1.03
C ILE A 213 19.03 -11.23 0.42
N TYR A 214 20.12 -11.45 1.15
CA TYR A 214 20.23 -11.04 2.54
C TYR A 214 20.99 -9.73 2.67
N GLY A 215 20.44 -8.83 3.48
CA GLY A 215 21.15 -7.69 4.03
C GLY A 215 21.92 -8.05 5.29
N LYS A 216 22.33 -7.05 6.04
CA LYS A 216 23.12 -7.25 7.26
C LYS A 216 22.35 -8.00 8.36
N TYR A 217 21.04 -7.78 8.48
CA TYR A 217 20.24 -8.29 9.62
C TYR A 217 19.09 -9.19 9.19
N SER A 218 18.56 -9.00 7.99
CA SER A 218 17.38 -9.71 7.50
C SER A 218 17.41 -9.79 5.97
N PRO A 219 16.52 -10.60 5.35
CA PRO A 219 16.33 -10.55 3.90
C PRO A 219 15.96 -9.17 3.44
N THR A 220 16.61 -8.72 2.37
CA THR A 220 16.28 -7.47 1.68
C THR A 220 15.34 -7.70 0.52
N GLU A 221 15.50 -8.81 -0.18
CA GLU A 221 14.72 -9.16 -1.37
C GLU A 221 14.42 -10.66 -1.36
N ILE A 222 13.16 -11.00 -1.65
CA ILE A 222 12.72 -12.39 -1.87
C ILE A 222 12.18 -12.45 -3.30
N TRP A 223 12.82 -13.26 -4.12
CA TRP A 223 12.50 -13.41 -5.52
C TRP A 223 11.81 -14.76 -5.75
N LEU A 224 10.68 -14.72 -6.46
CA LEU A 224 9.90 -15.90 -6.81
C LEU A 224 9.63 -15.90 -8.30
N LYS A 225 9.96 -17.01 -8.95
CA LYS A 225 9.69 -17.25 -10.37
C LYS A 225 8.60 -18.31 -10.49
N SER A 226 7.53 -17.99 -11.18
CA SER A 226 6.40 -18.90 -11.41
C SER A 226 5.91 -18.72 -12.84
N ASN A 227 5.98 -19.79 -13.64
CA ASN A 227 5.60 -19.77 -15.05
C ASN A 227 6.26 -18.61 -15.84
N ASP A 228 5.44 -17.66 -16.26
CA ASP A 228 5.80 -16.44 -16.98
C ASP A 228 5.85 -15.19 -16.08
N ARG A 229 5.88 -15.38 -14.76
CA ARG A 229 5.85 -14.31 -13.76
C ARG A 229 7.11 -14.29 -12.91
N LEU A 230 7.52 -13.09 -12.58
CA LEU A 230 8.60 -12.85 -11.64
C LEU A 230 8.10 -11.89 -10.55
N LYS A 231 8.13 -12.34 -9.31
CA LYS A 231 7.66 -11.60 -8.14
C LYS A 231 8.84 -11.25 -7.26
N VAL A 232 8.81 -10.05 -6.69
CA VAL A 232 9.87 -9.56 -5.84
C VAL A 232 9.26 -8.88 -4.61
N ASP A 233 9.52 -9.47 -3.45
CA ASP A 233 9.20 -8.87 -2.16
C ASP A 233 10.43 -8.16 -1.61
N VAL A 234 10.28 -6.92 -1.20
CA VAL A 234 11.39 -6.08 -0.73
C VAL A 234 11.10 -5.54 0.66
N ASP A 235 12.05 -5.72 1.57
CA ASP A 235 12.09 -4.99 2.83
C ASP A 235 13.04 -3.79 2.70
N VAL A 236 12.46 -2.60 2.58
CA VAL A 236 13.24 -1.36 2.37
C VAL A 236 14.07 -0.98 3.59
N LEU A 237 13.64 -1.39 4.79
CA LEU A 237 14.30 -1.06 6.05
C LEU A 237 15.39 -2.06 6.46
N ALA A 238 15.43 -3.24 5.83
CA ALA A 238 16.38 -4.30 6.17
C ALA A 238 17.84 -3.91 5.93
N ASP A 239 18.11 -3.08 4.93
CA ASP A 239 19.44 -2.57 4.61
C ASP A 239 19.37 -1.23 3.85
N THR A 240 20.43 -0.41 3.93
CA THR A 240 20.53 0.82 3.14
C THR A 240 20.53 0.57 1.64
N MET A 241 21.05 -0.58 1.19
CA MET A 241 21.04 -1.00 -0.22
C MET A 241 19.64 -1.24 -0.76
N SER A 242 18.68 -1.60 0.09
CA SER A 242 17.27 -1.79 -0.29
C SER A 242 16.59 -0.48 -0.69
N ARG A 243 17.15 0.67 -0.31
CA ARG A 243 16.62 1.99 -0.68
C ARG A 243 16.70 2.27 -2.19
N LYS A 244 17.47 1.48 -2.94
CA LYS A 244 17.45 1.50 -4.41
C LYS A 244 16.06 1.27 -4.99
N TRP A 245 15.19 0.57 -4.24
CA TRP A 245 13.82 0.24 -4.63
C TRP A 245 12.84 1.42 -4.47
N VAL A 246 13.23 2.47 -3.76
CA VAL A 246 12.42 3.68 -3.54
C VAL A 246 13.24 4.96 -3.72
N PRO A 247 13.84 5.17 -4.88
CA PRO A 247 14.79 6.28 -5.09
C PRO A 247 14.16 7.66 -4.87
N ALA A 248 12.87 7.80 -5.10
CA ALA A 248 12.15 9.06 -4.89
C ALA A 248 11.95 9.41 -3.41
N LEU A 249 12.11 8.43 -2.51
CA LEU A 249 11.94 8.61 -1.07
C LEU A 249 13.25 8.75 -0.31
N SER A 250 14.40 8.78 -0.99
CA SER A 250 15.72 8.85 -0.35
C SER A 250 15.84 10.02 0.63
N SER A 251 15.23 11.17 0.33
CA SER A 251 15.25 12.35 1.20
C SER A 251 14.46 12.17 2.50
N PHE A 252 13.42 11.32 2.50
CA PHE A 252 12.58 11.13 3.70
C PHE A 252 13.28 10.37 4.81
N PHE A 253 14.25 9.52 4.47
CA PHE A 253 15.03 8.77 5.46
C PHE A 253 15.97 9.64 6.30
N HIS A 254 16.01 10.95 6.02
CA HIS A 254 16.85 11.93 6.73
C HIS A 254 16.02 12.97 7.51
N HIS A 255 14.69 12.87 7.50
CA HIS A 255 13.78 13.77 8.21
C HIS A 255 13.27 13.17 9.53
N ASP A 256 12.57 13.97 10.32
CA ASP A 256 11.97 13.59 11.61
C ASP A 256 10.80 12.56 11.49
N LEU A 257 10.84 11.74 10.47
CA LEU A 257 9.88 10.70 10.19
C LEU A 257 10.53 9.34 10.42
N ASP A 258 10.00 8.60 11.39
CA ASP A 258 10.41 7.24 11.67
C ASP A 258 9.55 6.25 10.90
N PHE A 259 10.22 5.41 10.12
CA PHE A 259 9.57 4.28 9.45
C PHE A 259 9.66 3.04 10.32
N ASP A 260 8.51 2.50 10.72
CA ASP A 260 8.41 1.25 11.48
C ASP A 260 8.33 0.04 10.55
N MET A 261 7.73 0.23 9.37
CA MET A 261 7.60 -0.79 8.34
C MET A 261 7.64 -0.15 6.95
N PHE A 262 8.32 -0.81 6.01
CA PHE A 262 8.29 -0.43 4.61
C PHE A 262 8.56 -1.67 3.73
N LYS A 263 7.48 -2.28 3.26
CA LYS A 263 7.52 -3.47 2.40
C LYS A 263 6.95 -3.13 1.03
N LEU A 264 7.57 -3.69 -0.01
CA LEU A 264 7.13 -3.56 -1.39
C LEU A 264 6.96 -4.96 -1.98
N HIS A 265 5.98 -5.10 -2.83
CA HIS A 265 5.78 -6.29 -3.65
C HIS A 265 5.63 -5.87 -5.10
N PHE A 266 6.47 -6.37 -5.97
CA PHE A 266 6.43 -6.15 -7.42
C PHE A 266 6.05 -7.43 -8.16
N ASN A 267 5.22 -7.28 -9.19
CA ASN A 267 4.84 -8.35 -10.09
C ASN A 267 5.22 -7.97 -11.52
N TYR A 268 6.04 -8.80 -12.16
CA TYR A 268 6.55 -8.59 -13.50
C TYR A 268 6.24 -9.78 -14.40
N ASN A 269 6.14 -9.54 -15.72
CA ASN A 269 6.29 -10.61 -16.71
C ASN A 269 7.75 -11.08 -16.74
N ASP A 270 7.96 -12.39 -16.76
CA ASP A 270 9.28 -12.98 -17.02
C ASP A 270 9.52 -13.05 -18.53
N ALA A 271 10.19 -12.06 -19.07
CA ALA A 271 10.55 -12.02 -20.48
C ALA A 271 11.75 -12.94 -20.83
N GLY A 272 12.24 -13.76 -19.88
CA GLY A 272 13.41 -14.62 -20.06
C GLY A 272 14.75 -13.87 -20.19
N ASN A 273 14.75 -12.57 -19.90
CA ASN A 273 15.95 -11.73 -19.94
C ASN A 273 16.68 -11.78 -18.60
N LYS A 274 17.98 -11.40 -18.60
CA LYS A 274 18.77 -11.27 -17.35
C LYS A 274 18.40 -10.04 -16.53
N THR A 275 17.65 -9.13 -17.10
CA THR A 275 17.31 -7.83 -16.53
C THR A 275 15.83 -7.58 -16.74
N ILE A 276 15.12 -7.20 -15.70
CA ILE A 276 13.75 -6.71 -15.75
C ILE A 276 13.76 -5.27 -16.23
N LEU A 277 12.85 -4.95 -17.13
CA LEU A 277 12.63 -3.59 -17.64
C LEU A 277 11.32 -3.02 -17.08
N PRO A 278 11.16 -1.68 -17.04
CA PRO A 278 9.89 -1.06 -16.63
C PRO A 278 8.68 -1.54 -17.44
N VAL A 279 8.86 -1.91 -18.70
CA VAL A 279 7.79 -2.43 -19.55
C VAL A 279 7.25 -3.79 -19.08
N ASP A 280 8.07 -4.57 -18.38
CA ASP A 280 7.68 -5.89 -17.87
C ASP A 280 6.80 -5.78 -16.61
N LEU A 281 6.73 -4.61 -15.93
CA LEU A 281 5.96 -4.39 -14.70
C LEU A 281 4.46 -4.55 -14.96
N LEU A 282 3.80 -5.43 -14.23
CA LEU A 282 2.35 -5.64 -14.25
C LEU A 282 1.64 -4.82 -13.19
N GLY A 283 2.28 -4.67 -12.06
CA GLY A 283 1.78 -3.91 -10.93
C GLY A 283 2.68 -4.05 -9.71
N TYR A 284 2.39 -3.28 -8.69
CA TYR A 284 3.06 -3.37 -7.41
C TYR A 284 2.14 -2.95 -6.28
N SER A 285 2.42 -3.45 -5.09
CA SER A 285 1.78 -3.00 -3.86
C SER A 285 2.82 -2.68 -2.80
N PHE A 286 2.42 -1.93 -1.78
CA PHE A 286 3.30 -1.62 -0.67
C PHE A 286 2.54 -1.40 0.63
N ILE A 287 3.24 -1.63 1.74
CA ILE A 287 2.82 -1.25 3.08
C ILE A 287 3.87 -0.32 3.65
N ILE A 288 3.43 0.81 4.18
CA ILE A 288 4.28 1.75 4.91
C ILE A 288 3.62 2.04 6.26
N GLU A 289 4.39 1.85 7.32
CA GLU A 289 4.06 2.34 8.65
C GLU A 289 5.09 3.38 9.06
N SER A 290 4.62 4.51 9.52
CA SER A 290 5.49 5.61 9.93
C SER A 290 4.89 6.38 11.09
N THR A 291 5.78 6.87 11.97
CA THR A 291 5.45 7.70 13.12
C THR A 291 6.17 9.03 13.01
N GLY A 292 5.49 10.13 13.31
CA GLY A 292 6.14 11.44 13.30
C GLY A 292 5.22 12.59 13.64
N ARG A 293 5.85 13.70 14.00
CA ARG A 293 5.15 14.97 14.27
C ARG A 293 5.10 15.88 13.06
N ARG A 294 6.09 15.74 12.17
CA ARG A 294 6.30 16.59 11.01
C ARG A 294 6.19 15.79 9.74
N HIS A 295 5.00 15.69 9.21
CA HIS A 295 4.86 15.44 7.79
C HIS A 295 4.96 16.79 7.07
N ASP A 296 6.13 17.42 7.06
CA ASP A 296 6.40 18.78 6.54
C ASP A 296 5.86 19.02 5.13
N MET A 297 5.63 17.97 4.38
CA MET A 297 5.09 18.07 3.02
C MET A 297 3.57 18.19 2.97
N TYR A 298 2.85 17.94 4.09
CA TYR A 298 1.39 17.80 4.07
C TYR A 298 0.63 18.59 5.12
N MET A 299 1.20 19.68 5.61
CA MET A 299 0.50 20.65 6.46
C MET A 299 0.20 20.21 7.89
N PHE A 300 0.94 19.26 8.46
CA PHE A 300 0.91 19.09 9.91
C PHE A 300 1.62 20.26 10.57
N ASN A 301 0.92 20.98 11.41
CA ASN A 301 1.49 22.05 12.22
C ASN A 301 2.51 21.44 13.21
N ASN A 302 3.60 22.19 13.52
CA ASN A 302 4.59 21.80 14.53
C ASN A 302 3.99 21.50 15.92
N ASN A 303 2.78 21.99 16.19
CA ASN A 303 2.03 21.76 17.41
C ASN A 303 1.06 20.57 17.30
N SER A 304 1.03 19.85 16.19
CA SER A 304 0.19 18.66 16.05
C SER A 304 0.72 17.53 16.92
N PRO A 305 -0.16 16.70 17.49
CA PRO A 305 0.25 15.49 18.19
C PRO A 305 1.00 14.56 17.21
N SER A 306 1.77 13.65 17.77
CA SER A 306 2.38 12.58 16.97
C SER A 306 1.31 11.69 16.37
N TYR A 307 1.43 11.38 15.09
CA TYR A 307 0.53 10.47 14.38
C TYR A 307 1.28 9.19 14.00
N PHE A 308 0.59 8.08 14.12
CA PHE A 308 0.96 6.83 13.48
C PHE A 308 0.17 6.70 12.17
N VAL A 309 0.89 6.52 11.08
CA VAL A 309 0.31 6.39 9.73
C VAL A 309 0.61 5.00 9.21
N ARG A 310 -0.43 4.25 8.88
CA ARG A 310 -0.33 2.98 8.16
C ARG A 310 -0.99 3.14 6.80
N THR A 311 -0.25 2.86 5.74
CA THR A 311 -0.74 2.92 4.36
C THR A 311 -0.50 1.58 3.68
N TYR A 312 -1.54 1.06 3.03
CA TYR A 312 -1.47 0.02 2.02
C TYR A 312 -1.91 0.60 0.69
N ALA A 313 -1.19 0.30 -0.37
CA ALA A 313 -1.61 0.69 -1.72
C ALA A 313 -1.30 -0.39 -2.74
N GLU A 314 -2.17 -0.47 -3.75
CA GLU A 314 -2.08 -1.34 -4.91
C GLU A 314 -2.03 -0.47 -6.16
N VAL A 315 -1.11 -0.77 -7.06
CA VAL A 315 -0.92 -0.07 -8.33
C VAL A 315 -1.00 -1.06 -9.48
N TYR A 316 -2.04 -0.96 -10.26
CA TYR A 316 -2.34 -1.84 -11.40
C TYR A 316 -2.00 -1.12 -12.69
N ILE A 317 -1.03 -1.64 -13.43
CA ILE A 317 -0.68 -1.10 -14.76
C ILE A 317 -1.70 -1.64 -15.76
N PHE A 318 -2.45 -0.77 -16.43
CA PHE A 318 -3.49 -1.19 -17.36
C PHE A 318 -3.22 -0.80 -18.83
N ASP A 319 -2.28 0.14 -19.05
CA ASP A 319 -1.87 0.51 -20.41
C ASP A 319 -0.39 0.83 -20.46
N LYS A 320 0.26 0.42 -21.54
CA LYS A 320 1.66 0.67 -21.82
C LYS A 320 1.84 0.94 -23.30
N SER A 321 2.49 2.05 -23.63
CA SER A 321 2.76 2.41 -25.01
C SER A 321 4.10 3.09 -25.19
N TYR A 322 4.78 2.83 -26.31
CA TYR A 322 5.97 3.57 -26.70
C TYR A 322 5.60 4.76 -27.58
N ILE A 323 5.73 5.96 -27.04
CA ILE A 323 5.36 7.22 -27.70
C ILE A 323 6.58 8.04 -28.10
N LYS A 324 6.42 8.96 -29.06
CA LYS A 324 7.48 9.90 -29.47
C LYS A 324 7.72 10.95 -28.38
N ILE A 325 8.96 11.45 -28.27
CA ILE A 325 9.30 12.53 -27.32
C ILE A 325 8.40 13.76 -27.50
N SER A 326 8.03 14.08 -28.74
CA SER A 326 7.12 15.21 -29.03
C SER A 326 5.72 15.01 -28.43
N GLU A 327 5.24 13.79 -28.42
CA GLU A 327 3.97 13.40 -27.82
C GLU A 327 4.08 13.38 -26.29
N ALA A 328 5.15 12.80 -25.74
CA ALA A 328 5.42 12.84 -24.31
C ALA A 328 5.44 14.28 -23.74
N LYS A 329 6.04 15.22 -24.50
CA LYS A 329 5.99 16.66 -24.12
C LYS A 329 4.60 17.27 -24.20
N LYS A 330 3.71 16.77 -25.06
CA LYS A 330 2.29 17.21 -25.04
C LYS A 330 1.58 16.68 -23.81
N TRP A 331 1.81 15.42 -23.45
CA TRP A 331 1.31 14.82 -22.23
C TRP A 331 1.79 15.57 -20.97
N GLU A 332 3.06 15.95 -20.90
CA GLU A 332 3.63 16.72 -19.80
C GLU A 332 2.88 18.04 -19.54
N ARG A 333 2.44 18.71 -20.64
CA ARG A 333 1.73 20.00 -20.57
C ARG A 333 0.22 19.86 -20.40
N ARG A 334 -0.34 18.66 -20.56
CA ARG A 334 -1.77 18.43 -20.51
C ARG A 334 -2.24 18.53 -19.04
N GLN A 335 -3.12 19.48 -18.76
CA GLN A 335 -3.92 19.46 -17.55
C GLN A 335 -5.06 18.48 -17.79
N MET A 336 -5.06 17.36 -17.08
CA MET A 336 -6.14 16.38 -17.17
C MET A 336 -7.20 16.69 -16.13
N SER A 337 -8.48 16.57 -16.52
CA SER A 337 -9.60 16.66 -15.60
C SER A 337 -10.02 15.25 -15.17
N ALA A 338 -10.58 15.14 -13.96
CA ALA A 338 -11.11 13.88 -13.44
C ALA A 338 -12.19 13.23 -14.34
N LYS A 339 -12.71 13.97 -15.33
CA LYS A 339 -13.71 13.49 -16.29
C LYS A 339 -13.12 12.75 -17.50
N ASP A 340 -11.82 12.88 -17.73
CA ASP A 340 -11.16 12.38 -18.94
C ASP A 340 -10.69 10.92 -18.82
N ILE A 341 -10.75 10.32 -17.63
CA ILE A 341 -10.25 8.98 -17.36
C ILE A 341 -11.27 8.23 -16.51
N ASP A 342 -11.76 7.11 -17.04
CA ASP A 342 -12.58 6.19 -16.29
C ASP A 342 -11.66 5.40 -15.33
N PRO A 343 -11.85 5.50 -14.01
CA PRO A 343 -11.07 4.75 -13.05
C PRO A 343 -11.42 3.25 -12.99
N TYR A 344 -12.49 2.83 -13.67
CA TYR A 344 -12.96 1.46 -13.62
C TYR A 344 -12.14 0.53 -14.52
N LEU A 345 -11.60 -0.53 -13.92
CA LEU A 345 -10.89 -1.62 -14.60
C LEU A 345 -11.56 -2.94 -14.25
N ALA A 346 -11.92 -3.72 -15.27
CA ALA A 346 -12.65 -4.98 -15.10
C ALA A 346 -11.86 -6.05 -14.30
N ASP A 347 -10.53 -5.98 -14.29
CA ASP A 347 -9.64 -6.99 -13.72
C ASP A 347 -9.10 -6.64 -12.32
N VAL A 348 -9.59 -5.57 -11.73
CA VAL A 348 -9.22 -5.18 -10.36
C VAL A 348 -10.17 -5.88 -9.38
N PRO A 349 -9.68 -6.45 -8.26
CA PRO A 349 -10.53 -7.09 -7.26
C PRO A 349 -11.68 -6.20 -6.81
N GLU A 350 -12.85 -6.77 -6.52
CA GLU A 350 -14.00 -6.04 -6.03
C GLU A 350 -13.66 -5.35 -4.69
N LEU A 351 -14.30 -4.20 -4.46
CA LEU A 351 -14.15 -3.49 -3.18
C LEU A 351 -14.94 -4.22 -2.08
N SER A 352 -14.40 -4.23 -0.87
CA SER A 352 -15.12 -4.78 0.28
C SER A 352 -16.41 -4.00 0.57
N ALA A 353 -17.39 -4.67 1.19
CA ALA A 353 -18.69 -4.08 1.52
C ALA A 353 -18.57 -2.79 2.35
N ASP A 354 -17.58 -2.72 3.25
CA ASP A 354 -17.38 -1.54 4.10
C ASP A 354 -16.82 -0.36 3.32
N ILE A 355 -15.92 -0.60 2.36
CA ILE A 355 -15.44 0.45 1.46
C ILE A 355 -16.58 0.96 0.57
N LEU A 356 -17.42 0.06 0.05
CA LEU A 356 -18.62 0.45 -0.70
C LEU A 356 -19.58 1.27 0.15
N THR A 357 -19.78 0.88 1.42
CA THR A 357 -20.59 1.64 2.38
C THR A 357 -20.00 3.02 2.66
N LEU A 358 -18.69 3.14 2.84
CA LEU A 358 -18.01 4.43 3.01
C LEU A 358 -18.20 5.31 1.78
N ILE A 359 -18.02 4.78 0.59
CA ILE A 359 -18.22 5.48 -0.68
C ILE A 359 -19.66 6.00 -0.78
N ASP A 360 -20.63 5.15 -0.46
CA ASP A 360 -22.06 5.50 -0.49
C ASP A 360 -22.38 6.61 0.51
N ARG A 361 -21.94 6.49 1.76
CA ARG A 361 -22.10 7.51 2.80
C ARG A 361 -21.54 8.87 2.36
N VAL A 362 -20.32 8.88 1.80
CA VAL A 362 -19.68 10.14 1.34
C VAL A 362 -20.42 10.75 0.15
N ASN A 363 -20.89 9.93 -0.79
CA ASN A 363 -21.60 10.42 -1.97
C ASN A 363 -22.98 11.00 -1.65
N HIS A 364 -23.65 10.48 -0.63
CA HIS A 364 -25.00 10.87 -0.23
C HIS A 364 -25.04 11.82 0.97
N ILE A 365 -23.90 12.39 1.37
CA ILE A 365 -23.85 13.32 2.50
C ILE A 365 -24.68 14.57 2.22
N ASP A 366 -25.71 14.80 3.05
CA ASP A 366 -26.46 16.05 3.04
C ASP A 366 -25.68 17.13 3.81
N LYS A 367 -24.93 17.94 3.06
CA LYS A 367 -24.08 19.00 3.62
C LYS A 367 -24.87 20.07 4.37
N ASP A 368 -26.12 20.29 4.01
CA ASP A 368 -26.97 21.32 4.65
C ASP A 368 -27.61 20.80 5.94
N ALA A 369 -28.06 19.54 5.95
CA ALA A 369 -28.58 18.89 7.16
C ALA A 369 -27.51 18.75 8.23
N VAL A 370 -26.27 18.39 7.85
CA VAL A 370 -25.15 18.26 8.78
C VAL A 370 -24.76 19.62 9.36
N ARG A 371 -24.76 20.71 8.60
CA ARG A 371 -24.51 22.07 9.10
C ARG A 371 -25.48 22.49 10.21
N LEU A 372 -26.70 22.02 10.14
CA LEU A 372 -27.77 22.42 11.08
C LEU A 372 -27.76 21.59 12.37
N ASN A 373 -27.35 20.33 12.32
CA ASN A 373 -27.61 19.37 13.38
C ASN A 373 -26.36 18.81 14.10
N VAL A 374 -25.18 18.92 13.50
CA VAL A 374 -23.93 18.34 14.02
C VAL A 374 -22.79 19.34 13.85
N GLN A 375 -21.91 19.45 14.87
CA GLN A 375 -20.62 20.09 14.65
C GLN A 375 -19.66 19.03 14.05
N PRO A 376 -19.48 19.01 12.73
CA PRO A 376 -18.59 18.04 12.10
C PRO A 376 -17.15 18.35 12.49
N ASP A 377 -16.32 17.34 12.51
CA ASP A 377 -14.89 17.52 12.74
C ASP A 377 -14.31 18.49 11.69
N HIS A 378 -13.71 19.58 12.20
CA HIS A 378 -13.19 20.66 11.34
C HIS A 378 -12.07 20.20 10.39
N ARG A 379 -11.45 19.04 10.65
CA ARG A 379 -10.41 18.43 9.83
C ARG A 379 -10.98 17.81 8.55
N LEU A 380 -12.22 17.35 8.58
CA LEU A 380 -12.88 16.71 7.45
C LEU A 380 -13.47 17.68 6.40
N GLY A 381 -13.23 18.90 6.45
CA GLY A 381 -13.36 19.93 5.40
C GLY A 381 -14.63 20.00 4.52
N SER A 382 -15.45 18.97 4.43
CA SER A 382 -16.64 18.89 3.54
C SER A 382 -17.69 19.96 3.80
N PHE A 383 -17.65 20.53 4.97
CA PHE A 383 -18.64 21.51 5.45
C PHE A 383 -18.14 22.94 5.36
N ARG A 384 -16.94 23.14 4.80
CA ARG A 384 -16.36 24.47 4.67
C ARG A 384 -16.98 25.22 3.51
N GLU A 385 -17.31 26.48 3.76
CA GLU A 385 -17.59 27.39 2.67
C GLU A 385 -16.40 27.45 1.70
N LYS A 386 -16.68 27.53 0.40
CA LYS A 386 -15.64 27.73 -0.62
C LYS A 386 -14.89 29.02 -0.29
N ARG A 387 -13.67 28.90 0.20
CA ARG A 387 -12.83 30.04 0.53
C ARG A 387 -12.17 30.59 -0.72
N SER A 388 -11.97 31.89 -0.76
CA SER A 388 -11.16 32.51 -1.81
C SER A 388 -9.71 32.03 -1.70
N LEU A 389 -8.97 32.06 -2.82
CA LEU A 389 -7.54 31.71 -2.86
C LEU A 389 -6.73 32.52 -1.81
N GLY A 390 -7.06 33.81 -1.63
CA GLY A 390 -6.41 34.66 -0.63
C GLY A 390 -6.65 34.19 0.81
N GLN A 391 -7.85 33.77 1.15
CA GLN A 391 -8.18 33.22 2.48
C GLN A 391 -7.46 31.88 2.72
N SER A 392 -7.30 31.06 1.70
CA SER A 392 -6.56 29.80 1.78
C SER A 392 -5.07 30.01 1.99
N ILE A 393 -4.48 31.00 1.29
CA ILE A 393 -3.06 31.39 1.45
C ILE A 393 -2.83 31.99 2.84
N TRP A 394 -3.73 32.88 3.28
CA TRP A 394 -3.63 33.52 4.59
C TRP A 394 -3.68 32.51 5.76
N ARG A 395 -4.55 31.50 5.65
CA ARG A 395 -4.61 30.42 6.64
C ARG A 395 -3.34 29.56 6.64
N ARG A 396 -2.78 29.26 5.45
CA ARG A 396 -1.50 28.54 5.36
C ARG A 396 -0.37 29.32 6.03
N LEU A 397 -0.32 30.65 5.83
CA LEU A 397 0.63 31.53 6.49
C LEU A 397 0.42 31.54 8.02
N LYS A 398 -0.82 31.66 8.49
CA LYS A 398 -1.13 31.58 9.92
C LYS A 398 -0.67 30.26 10.55
N ASN A 399 -0.97 29.14 9.91
CA ASN A 399 -0.57 27.82 10.38
C ASN A 399 0.96 27.62 10.37
N MET A 400 1.70 28.28 9.46
CA MET A 400 3.17 28.28 9.45
C MET A 400 3.79 29.12 10.57
N ILE A 401 3.09 30.15 11.03
CA ILE A 401 3.57 31.10 12.05
C ILE A 401 3.09 30.68 13.45
N GLY A 402 2.24 29.63 13.55
CA GLY A 402 1.73 29.15 14.84
C GLY A 402 0.62 30.02 15.46
N LEU A 403 -0.08 30.82 14.64
CA LEU A 403 -1.23 31.67 15.02
C LEU A 403 -2.56 31.05 14.64
#